data_df866a1379316dbc559df2316ab5ccb1
#
_entry.id   df866a1379316dbc559df2316ab5ccb1
#
_cell.length_a   1.000
_cell.length_b   1.000
_cell.length_c   1.000
_cell.angle_alpha   90.00
_cell.angle_beta   90.00
_cell.angle_gamma   90.00
#
_symmetry.space_group_name_H-M   'P 1'
#
loop_
_entity.id
_entity.type
_entity.pdbx_description
1 polymer ?
#
loop_
_entity_poly.entity_id
_entity_poly.type
_entity_poly.pdbx_seq_one_letter_code
_entity_poly.pdbx_strand_id
1 'polypeptide(L)'
;LRPRRQRQMCIRDSYICFMEFNRDNILNKTTTAKKAVVMDEGLRAYMLKVYNYMSTGVLLTGIVALLTFKMSVVTSTDGSIVGLTEIGNAIYLSGLKWIIMLAPLGIVLYMSFGMNKMSASKAQTTFWVFAGLMGLSLSSILLVYTGLSVTRVFFITSATFGAMSIYGYTTKRDLTKFGSFLMMGLIGIIIASLVNIFLKSSMMYFVISILGVLIFVGLTAYDTQKIKNMYAASDSGELMGKKAIMGALTLYLDFINLFIMLLRLFGQRR
;
A
#
# COMPACT_ATOMS: atom_id res chain seq x y z
N LEU A 1 -43.72 46.43 -46.23
CA LEU A 1 -43.95 45.00 -46.53
C LEU A 1 -42.64 44.38 -47.02
N ARG A 2 -41.90 43.72 -46.14
CA ARG A 2 -40.70 42.95 -46.50
C ARG A 2 -41.14 41.72 -47.35
N PRO A 3 -40.49 41.43 -48.47
CA PRO A 3 -40.91 40.33 -49.34
C PRO A 3 -40.81 38.99 -48.61
N ARG A 4 -41.79 38.12 -48.82
CA ARG A 4 -41.93 36.77 -48.23
C ARG A 4 -40.65 35.90 -48.33
N ARG A 5 -39.81 36.12 -49.35
CA ARG A 5 -38.52 35.41 -49.51
C ARG A 5 -37.50 35.69 -48.41
N GLN A 6 -37.40 36.93 -47.89
CA GLN A 6 -36.46 37.24 -46.81
C GLN A 6 -36.87 36.63 -45.48
N ARG A 7 -38.15 36.49 -45.16
CA ARG A 7 -38.63 35.78 -43.95
C ARG A 7 -38.32 34.28 -43.96
N GLN A 8 -38.43 33.63 -45.11
CA GLN A 8 -38.12 32.21 -45.23
C GLN A 8 -36.60 31.95 -45.12
N MET A 9 -35.76 32.84 -45.59
CA MET A 9 -34.31 32.75 -45.48
C MET A 9 -33.82 32.88 -44.02
N CYS A 10 -34.34 33.87 -43.23
CA CYS A 10 -34.02 34.01 -41.81
C CYS A 10 -34.44 32.82 -40.93
N ILE A 11 -35.59 32.18 -41.26
CA ILE A 11 -36.08 31.01 -40.54
C ILE A 11 -35.17 29.79 -40.82
N ARG A 12 -34.75 29.61 -42.08
CA ARG A 12 -33.89 28.49 -42.50
C ARG A 12 -32.50 28.61 -41.90
N ASP A 13 -31.91 29.80 -41.81
CA ASP A 13 -30.61 30.04 -41.22
C ASP A 13 -30.64 29.87 -39.68
N SER A 14 -31.75 30.23 -39.04
CA SER A 14 -31.98 29.99 -37.62
C SER A 14 -32.09 28.50 -37.28
N TYR A 15 -32.75 27.68 -38.10
CA TYR A 15 -32.84 26.24 -37.93
C TYR A 15 -31.50 25.53 -38.17
N ILE A 16 -30.72 25.97 -39.14
CA ILE A 16 -29.37 25.43 -39.41
C ILE A 16 -28.43 25.73 -38.25
N CYS A 17 -28.43 26.96 -37.77
CA CYS A 17 -27.61 27.39 -36.60
C CYS A 17 -28.00 26.64 -35.31
N PHE A 18 -29.31 26.39 -35.09
CA PHE A 18 -29.80 25.61 -33.95
C PHE A 18 -29.41 24.12 -34.05
N MET A 19 -29.45 23.54 -35.26
CA MET A 19 -29.03 22.16 -35.50
C MET A 19 -27.51 21.98 -35.32
N GLU A 20 -26.66 22.90 -35.78
CA GLU A 20 -25.23 22.87 -35.59
C GLU A 20 -24.86 23.02 -34.12
N PHE A 21 -25.46 23.98 -33.43
CA PHE A 21 -25.24 24.17 -31.97
C PHE A 21 -25.63 22.93 -31.16
N ASN A 22 -26.71 22.25 -31.54
CA ASN A 22 -27.14 21.04 -30.86
C ASN A 22 -26.25 19.83 -31.21
N ARG A 23 -25.72 19.76 -32.41
CA ARG A 23 -24.78 18.73 -32.87
C ARG A 23 -23.43 18.84 -32.16
N ASP A 24 -22.92 20.04 -32.02
CA ASP A 24 -21.66 20.31 -31.32
C ASP A 24 -21.77 20.01 -29.80
N ASN A 25 -22.89 20.32 -29.18
CA ASN A 25 -23.18 19.96 -27.80
C ASN A 25 -23.28 18.44 -27.60
N ILE A 26 -23.87 17.70 -28.53
CA ILE A 26 -23.96 16.24 -28.46
C ILE A 26 -22.59 15.62 -28.69
N LEU A 27 -21.82 16.10 -29.67
CA LEU A 27 -20.46 15.63 -29.94
C LEU A 27 -19.53 15.88 -28.73
N ASN A 28 -19.60 17.08 -28.13
CA ASN A 28 -18.82 17.41 -26.93
C ASN A 28 -19.21 16.54 -25.74
N LYS A 29 -20.51 16.30 -25.50
CA LYS A 29 -20.96 15.39 -24.44
C LYS A 29 -20.50 13.95 -24.67
N THR A 30 -20.57 13.47 -25.92
CA THR A 30 -20.14 12.11 -26.28
C THR A 30 -18.61 11.94 -26.14
N THR A 31 -17.83 12.97 -26.53
CA THR A 31 -16.37 12.96 -26.39
C THR A 31 -15.95 13.02 -24.93
N THR A 32 -16.63 13.84 -24.12
CA THR A 32 -16.37 13.93 -22.67
C THR A 32 -16.73 12.63 -21.95
N ALA A 33 -17.87 12.00 -22.32
CA ALA A 33 -18.26 10.71 -21.75
C ALA A 33 -17.29 9.59 -22.13
N LYS A 34 -16.84 9.50 -23.39
CA LYS A 34 -15.82 8.53 -23.83
C LYS A 34 -14.49 8.75 -23.09
N LYS A 35 -14.07 10.01 -22.92
CA LYS A 35 -12.84 10.33 -22.21
C LYS A 35 -12.93 9.99 -20.72
N ALA A 36 -14.09 10.17 -20.09
CA ALA A 36 -14.33 9.77 -18.69
C ALA A 36 -14.31 8.24 -18.53
N VAL A 37 -14.93 7.47 -19.44
CA VAL A 37 -14.94 6.00 -19.39
C VAL A 37 -13.53 5.44 -19.57
N VAL A 38 -12.75 5.94 -20.53
CA VAL A 38 -11.35 5.51 -20.75
C VAL A 38 -10.47 5.84 -19.56
N MET A 39 -10.71 6.99 -18.90
CA MET A 39 -9.98 7.37 -17.70
C MET A 39 -10.31 6.48 -16.50
N ASP A 40 -11.55 6.03 -16.36
CA ASP A 40 -11.99 5.12 -15.31
C ASP A 40 -11.40 3.70 -15.50
N GLU A 41 -11.39 3.17 -16.71
CA GLU A 41 -10.75 1.89 -17.04
C GLU A 41 -9.23 1.92 -16.81
N GLY A 42 -8.55 2.97 -17.22
CA GLY A 42 -7.12 3.15 -17.00
C GLY A 42 -6.77 3.26 -15.53
N LEU A 43 -7.53 4.02 -14.75
CA LEU A 43 -7.39 4.13 -13.30
C LEU A 43 -7.58 2.77 -12.62
N ARG A 44 -8.61 2.02 -13.02
CA ARG A 44 -8.86 0.68 -12.50
C ARG A 44 -7.69 -0.27 -12.78
N ALA A 45 -7.19 -0.29 -14.01
CA ALA A 45 -6.03 -1.10 -14.38
C ALA A 45 -4.78 -0.73 -13.58
N TYR A 46 -4.54 0.57 -13.38
CA TYR A 46 -3.45 1.07 -12.56
C TYR A 46 -3.56 0.62 -11.10
N MET A 47 -4.72 0.79 -10.46
CA MET A 47 -4.93 0.37 -9.07
C MET A 47 -4.84 -1.14 -8.90
N LEU A 48 -5.37 -1.93 -9.85
CA LEU A 48 -5.20 -3.39 -9.85
C LEU A 48 -3.71 -3.77 -9.92
N LYS A 49 -2.91 -3.07 -10.71
CA LYS A 49 -1.46 -3.29 -10.78
C LYS A 49 -0.77 -2.99 -9.44
N VAL A 50 -1.16 -1.91 -8.75
CA VAL A 50 -0.67 -1.57 -7.41
C VAL A 50 -0.97 -2.70 -6.41
N TYR A 51 -2.24 -3.13 -6.34
CA TYR A 51 -2.64 -4.21 -5.42
C TYR A 51 -2.01 -5.55 -5.76
N ASN A 52 -1.83 -5.88 -7.03
CA ASN A 52 -1.16 -7.10 -7.44
C ASN A 52 0.30 -7.12 -6.98
N TYR A 53 1.06 -6.02 -7.17
CA TYR A 53 2.42 -5.93 -6.64
C TYR A 53 2.46 -6.03 -5.12
N MET A 54 1.59 -5.32 -4.42
CA MET A 54 1.50 -5.36 -2.96
C MET A 54 1.20 -6.78 -2.46
N SER A 55 0.14 -7.41 -2.98
CA SER A 55 -0.30 -8.75 -2.53
C SER A 55 0.74 -9.82 -2.80
N THR A 56 1.36 -9.80 -3.99
CA THR A 56 2.45 -10.73 -4.32
C THR A 56 3.70 -10.46 -3.48
N GLY A 57 4.01 -9.19 -3.15
CA GLY A 57 5.07 -8.84 -2.21
C GLY A 57 4.82 -9.39 -0.80
N VAL A 58 3.60 -9.24 -0.27
CA VAL A 58 3.21 -9.80 1.04
C VAL A 58 3.27 -11.33 1.02
N LEU A 59 2.82 -11.96 -0.08
CA LEU A 59 2.91 -13.42 -0.24
C LEU A 59 4.36 -13.90 -0.23
N LEU A 60 5.23 -13.25 -1.00
CA LEU A 60 6.67 -13.57 -1.03
C LEU A 60 7.29 -13.43 0.37
N THR A 61 6.97 -12.36 1.08
CA THR A 61 7.41 -12.13 2.46
C THR A 61 6.98 -13.25 3.38
N GLY A 62 5.73 -13.69 3.29
CA GLY A 62 5.20 -14.80 4.09
C GLY A 62 5.91 -16.13 3.79
N ILE A 63 6.13 -16.44 2.51
CA ILE A 63 6.85 -17.65 2.09
C ILE A 63 8.29 -17.63 2.61
N VAL A 64 9.02 -16.54 2.39
CA VAL A 64 10.40 -16.40 2.87
C VAL A 64 10.47 -16.48 4.39
N ALA A 65 9.56 -15.84 5.12
CA ALA A 65 9.52 -15.91 6.58
C ALA A 65 9.30 -17.34 7.10
N LEU A 66 8.36 -18.08 6.49
CA LEU A 66 8.09 -19.47 6.85
C LEU A 66 9.25 -20.40 6.52
N LEU A 67 9.86 -20.26 5.35
CA LEU A 67 11.02 -21.08 4.94
C LEU A 67 12.21 -20.80 5.87
N THR A 68 12.52 -19.53 6.11
CA THR A 68 13.61 -19.14 7.03
C THR A 68 13.35 -19.69 8.43
N PHE A 69 12.14 -19.58 8.95
CA PHE A 69 11.79 -20.14 10.26
C PHE A 69 12.00 -21.64 10.31
N LYS A 70 11.48 -22.41 9.32
CA LYS A 70 11.64 -23.87 9.26
C LYS A 70 13.09 -24.32 9.17
N MET A 71 13.94 -23.57 8.46
CA MET A 71 15.37 -23.88 8.35
C MET A 71 16.15 -23.48 9.60
N SER A 72 15.65 -22.56 10.39
CA SER A 72 16.34 -21.98 11.55
C SER A 72 16.03 -22.66 12.88
N VAL A 73 14.99 -23.52 12.92
CA VAL A 73 14.46 -24.06 14.18
C VAL A 73 14.48 -25.59 14.15
N VAL A 74 14.93 -26.20 15.23
CA VAL A 74 14.80 -27.63 15.51
C VAL A 74 13.52 -27.85 16.31
N THR A 75 12.56 -28.57 15.75
CA THR A 75 11.28 -28.90 16.39
C THR A 75 11.29 -30.35 16.89
N SER A 76 10.75 -30.58 18.09
CA SER A 76 10.47 -31.92 18.61
C SER A 76 9.28 -32.57 17.89
N THR A 77 9.08 -33.88 18.10
CA THR A 77 7.90 -34.63 17.62
C THR A 77 6.58 -33.99 18.07
N ASP A 78 6.53 -33.31 19.21
CA ASP A 78 5.37 -32.61 19.77
C ASP A 78 5.17 -31.19 19.16
N GLY A 79 5.98 -30.78 18.16
CA GLY A 79 5.90 -29.45 17.54
C GLY A 79 6.45 -28.31 18.41
N SER A 80 7.03 -28.60 19.56
CA SER A 80 7.73 -27.61 20.40
C SER A 80 9.11 -27.29 19.84
N ILE A 81 9.57 -26.03 20.01
CA ILE A 81 10.90 -25.60 19.61
C ILE A 81 11.90 -26.08 20.67
N VAL A 82 12.81 -26.97 20.26
CA VAL A 82 13.87 -27.50 21.15
C VAL A 82 15.13 -26.64 21.08
N GLY A 83 15.41 -26.05 19.93
CA GLY A 83 16.61 -25.26 19.74
C GLY A 83 16.68 -24.58 18.39
N LEU A 84 17.78 -23.89 18.15
CA LEU A 84 18.10 -23.25 16.86
C LEU A 84 19.13 -24.09 16.11
N THR A 85 19.01 -24.15 14.81
CA THR A 85 20.05 -24.69 13.93
C THR A 85 21.25 -23.73 13.87
N GLU A 86 22.36 -24.13 13.25
CA GLU A 86 23.48 -23.24 12.98
C GLU A 86 23.05 -21.99 12.19
N ILE A 87 22.16 -22.18 11.18
CA ILE A 87 21.56 -21.11 10.41
C ILE A 87 20.72 -20.19 11.31
N GLY A 88 19.93 -20.78 12.20
CA GLY A 88 19.14 -20.01 13.18
C GLY A 88 20.00 -19.19 14.14
N ASN A 89 21.09 -19.77 14.63
CA ASN A 89 22.05 -19.05 15.46
C ASN A 89 22.69 -17.88 14.71
N ALA A 90 23.06 -18.07 13.43
CA ALA A 90 23.62 -17.02 12.59
C ALA A 90 22.62 -15.87 12.36
N ILE A 91 21.35 -16.20 12.07
CA ILE A 91 20.31 -15.18 11.76
C ILE A 91 19.82 -14.44 12.99
N TYR A 92 19.58 -15.16 14.12
CA TYR A 92 18.87 -14.56 15.26
C TYR A 92 19.78 -14.15 16.44
N LEU A 93 20.94 -14.76 16.59
CA LEU A 93 21.82 -14.53 17.73
C LEU A 93 23.11 -13.79 17.37
N SER A 94 23.58 -13.90 16.12
CA SER A 94 24.80 -13.21 15.69
C SER A 94 24.58 -11.71 15.42
N GLY A 95 25.66 -10.99 15.16
CA GLY A 95 25.61 -9.60 14.70
C GLY A 95 24.82 -9.41 13.38
N LEU A 96 24.65 -10.47 12.60
CA LEU A 96 23.91 -10.47 11.32
C LEU A 96 22.45 -10.07 11.52
N LYS A 97 21.84 -10.36 12.67
CA LYS A 97 20.45 -9.95 13.00
C LYS A 97 20.22 -8.44 12.80
N TRP A 98 21.19 -7.62 13.15
CA TRP A 98 21.06 -6.16 13.02
C TRP A 98 21.05 -5.73 11.56
N ILE A 99 21.87 -6.39 10.73
CA ILE A 99 21.90 -6.15 9.29
C ILE A 99 20.57 -6.56 8.68
N ILE A 100 20.08 -7.76 9.00
CA ILE A 100 18.78 -8.29 8.48
C ILE A 100 17.62 -7.38 8.91
N MET A 101 17.64 -6.88 10.12
CA MET A 101 16.58 -6.00 10.66
C MET A 101 16.59 -4.61 10.00
N LEU A 102 17.77 -4.05 9.69
CA LEU A 102 17.92 -2.71 9.15
C LEU A 102 17.94 -2.68 7.62
N ALA A 103 18.28 -3.79 6.94
CA ALA A 103 18.38 -3.86 5.49
C ALA A 103 17.08 -3.45 4.76
N PRO A 104 15.87 -3.88 5.18
CA PRO A 104 14.63 -3.43 4.55
C PRO A 104 14.47 -1.90 4.61
N LEU A 105 14.80 -1.27 5.73
CA LEU A 105 14.75 0.18 5.87
C LEU A 105 15.71 0.87 4.89
N GLY A 106 16.92 0.34 4.74
CA GLY A 106 17.89 0.84 3.77
C GLY A 106 17.36 0.78 2.34
N ILE A 107 16.68 -0.32 1.95
CA ILE A 107 16.08 -0.45 0.61
C ILE A 107 14.91 0.52 0.42
N VAL A 108 14.05 0.72 1.43
CA VAL A 108 12.97 1.71 1.36
C VAL A 108 13.53 3.11 1.11
N LEU A 109 14.56 3.51 1.83
CA LEU A 109 15.23 4.80 1.64
C LEU A 109 15.85 4.88 0.23
N TYR A 110 16.55 3.83 -0.21
CA TYR A 110 17.12 3.76 -1.55
C TYR A 110 16.06 3.91 -2.65
N MET A 111 14.90 3.23 -2.52
CA MET A 111 13.78 3.37 -3.45
C MET A 111 13.18 4.78 -3.39
N SER A 112 12.95 5.33 -2.20
CA SER A 112 12.34 6.65 -2.03
C SER A 112 13.15 7.77 -2.66
N PHE A 113 14.48 7.77 -2.48
CA PHE A 113 15.35 8.79 -3.04
C PHE A 113 15.79 8.50 -4.49
N GLY A 114 15.86 7.21 -4.86
CA GLY A 114 16.38 6.76 -6.15
C GLY A 114 15.34 6.61 -7.25
N MET A 115 14.04 6.66 -6.96
CA MET A 115 12.95 6.32 -7.89
C MET A 115 13.01 7.11 -9.20
N ASN A 116 13.39 8.39 -9.15
CA ASN A 116 13.47 9.24 -10.33
C ASN A 116 14.57 8.79 -11.32
N LYS A 117 15.64 8.17 -10.81
CA LYS A 117 16.81 7.71 -11.59
C LYS A 117 16.71 6.23 -12.00
N MET A 118 15.76 5.47 -11.44
CA MET A 118 15.58 4.05 -11.74
C MET A 118 14.66 3.85 -12.94
N SER A 119 14.89 2.79 -13.72
CA SER A 119 13.89 2.27 -14.67
C SER A 119 12.78 1.51 -13.91
N ALA A 120 11.61 1.36 -14.52
CA ALA A 120 10.50 0.60 -13.90
C ALA A 120 10.90 -0.85 -13.59
N SER A 121 11.68 -1.50 -14.47
CA SER A 121 12.20 -2.85 -14.24
C SER A 121 13.11 -2.93 -13.02
N LYS A 122 14.04 -1.97 -12.88
CA LYS A 122 14.93 -1.90 -11.71
C LYS A 122 14.16 -1.66 -10.41
N ALA A 123 13.16 -0.77 -10.42
CA ALA A 123 12.29 -0.53 -9.27
C ALA A 123 11.53 -1.80 -8.87
N GLN A 124 11.02 -2.55 -9.84
CA GLN A 124 10.33 -3.83 -9.62
C GLN A 124 11.25 -4.87 -8.99
N THR A 125 12.44 -5.07 -9.53
CA THR A 125 13.43 -6.01 -8.95
C THR A 125 13.80 -5.62 -7.52
N THR A 126 14.03 -4.32 -7.27
CA THR A 126 14.34 -3.81 -5.93
C THR A 126 13.18 -4.05 -4.95
N PHE A 127 11.94 -3.91 -5.41
CA PHE A 127 10.75 -4.23 -4.60
C PHE A 127 10.69 -5.72 -4.21
N TRP A 128 11.03 -6.64 -5.12
CA TRP A 128 11.09 -8.08 -4.82
C TRP A 128 12.20 -8.42 -3.82
N VAL A 129 13.39 -7.84 -3.99
CA VAL A 129 14.48 -7.98 -3.02
C VAL A 129 14.08 -7.45 -1.65
N PHE A 130 13.41 -6.30 -1.61
CA PHE A 130 12.85 -5.73 -0.38
C PHE A 130 11.87 -6.70 0.29
N ALA A 131 10.90 -7.26 -0.45
CA ALA A 131 9.91 -8.20 0.08
C ALA A 131 10.58 -9.48 0.64
N GLY A 132 11.60 -9.98 -0.01
CA GLY A 132 12.40 -11.11 0.48
C GLY A 132 13.14 -10.80 1.78
N LEU A 133 13.82 -9.65 1.86
CA LEU A 133 14.52 -9.21 3.07
C LEU A 133 13.54 -8.94 4.24
N MET A 134 12.37 -8.38 3.95
CA MET A 134 11.30 -8.25 4.95
C MET A 134 10.87 -9.62 5.47
N GLY A 135 10.74 -10.63 4.59
CA GLY A 135 10.43 -12.00 5.02
C GLY A 135 11.48 -12.57 5.95
N LEU A 136 12.75 -12.36 5.61
CA LEU A 136 13.87 -12.78 6.45
C LEU A 136 13.82 -12.11 7.84
N SER A 137 13.57 -10.81 7.88
CA SER A 137 13.44 -10.03 9.12
C SER A 137 12.23 -10.47 9.96
N LEU A 138 11.07 -10.67 9.31
CA LEU A 138 9.82 -11.05 9.98
C LEU A 138 9.79 -12.52 10.42
N SER A 139 10.73 -13.37 9.96
CA SER A 139 10.84 -14.76 10.42
C SER A 139 11.01 -14.86 11.95
N SER A 140 11.64 -13.87 12.57
CA SER A 140 11.79 -13.76 14.04
C SER A 140 10.44 -13.67 14.78
N ILE A 141 9.38 -13.18 14.13
CA ILE A 141 8.02 -13.13 14.69
C ILE A 141 7.49 -14.54 14.97
N LEU A 142 7.80 -15.50 14.11
CA LEU A 142 7.39 -16.90 14.24
C LEU A 142 8.09 -17.63 15.40
N LEU A 143 9.22 -17.09 15.90
CA LEU A 143 9.84 -17.56 17.14
C LEU A 143 9.07 -17.11 18.39
N VAL A 144 8.53 -15.88 18.35
CA VAL A 144 7.89 -15.25 19.50
C VAL A 144 6.41 -15.62 19.61
N TYR A 145 5.72 -15.72 18.47
CA TYR A 145 4.27 -15.94 18.42
C TYR A 145 3.93 -17.31 17.86
N THR A 146 2.80 -17.88 18.32
CA THR A 146 2.30 -19.14 17.80
C THR A 146 1.83 -18.99 16.35
N GLY A 147 2.07 -20.00 15.50
CA GLY A 147 1.70 -19.96 14.09
C GLY A 147 0.19 -19.72 13.88
N LEU A 148 -0.66 -20.35 14.72
CA LEU A 148 -2.10 -20.16 14.66
C LEU A 148 -2.51 -18.70 14.94
N SER A 149 -1.85 -18.06 15.90
CA SER A 149 -2.08 -16.65 16.23
C SER A 149 -1.64 -15.72 15.10
N VAL A 150 -0.48 -15.96 14.51
CA VAL A 150 0.02 -15.22 13.34
C VAL A 150 -0.96 -15.31 12.18
N THR A 151 -1.49 -16.51 11.90
CA THR A 151 -2.46 -16.72 10.82
C THR A 151 -3.78 -15.98 11.11
N ARG A 152 -4.32 -16.08 12.33
CA ARG A 152 -5.54 -15.35 12.71
C ARG A 152 -5.40 -13.84 12.55
N VAL A 153 -4.31 -13.28 13.06
CA VAL A 153 -4.05 -11.84 12.97
C VAL A 153 -3.81 -11.41 11.53
N PHE A 154 -3.19 -12.24 10.70
CA PHE A 154 -3.02 -11.97 9.27
C PHE A 154 -4.38 -11.79 8.56
N PHE A 155 -5.35 -12.67 8.81
CA PHE A 155 -6.70 -12.53 8.24
C PHE A 155 -7.44 -11.29 8.77
N ILE A 156 -7.33 -10.98 10.08
CA ILE A 156 -7.91 -9.76 10.64
C ILE A 156 -7.29 -8.52 9.98
N THR A 157 -5.96 -8.50 9.83
CA THR A 157 -5.26 -7.41 9.15
C THR A 157 -5.73 -7.26 7.71
N SER A 158 -5.84 -8.38 6.97
CA SER A 158 -6.26 -8.38 5.57
C SER A 158 -7.69 -7.85 5.41
N ALA A 159 -8.60 -8.23 6.29
CA ALA A 159 -9.98 -7.73 6.28
C ALA A 159 -10.05 -6.23 6.61
N THR A 160 -9.33 -5.79 7.64
CA THR A 160 -9.28 -4.37 8.06
C THR A 160 -8.65 -3.50 6.97
N PHE A 161 -7.51 -3.94 6.43
CA PHE A 161 -6.80 -3.27 5.34
C PHE A 161 -7.68 -3.17 4.09
N GLY A 162 -8.33 -4.27 3.69
CA GLY A 162 -9.21 -4.30 2.53
C GLY A 162 -10.39 -3.34 2.68
N ALA A 163 -11.06 -3.32 3.83
CA ALA A 163 -12.16 -2.42 4.12
C ALA A 163 -11.73 -0.94 4.04
N MET A 164 -10.60 -0.59 4.66
CA MET A 164 -10.10 0.79 4.66
C MET A 164 -9.57 1.21 3.29
N SER A 165 -9.00 0.29 2.54
CA SER A 165 -8.55 0.53 1.18
C SER A 165 -9.74 0.79 0.23
N ILE A 166 -10.82 0.01 0.33
CA ILE A 166 -12.07 0.27 -0.41
C ILE A 166 -12.65 1.63 -0.02
N TYR A 167 -12.67 1.97 1.27
CA TYR A 167 -13.11 3.28 1.73
C TYR A 167 -12.26 4.41 1.11
N GLY A 168 -10.93 4.32 1.18
CA GLY A 168 -10.03 5.30 0.59
C GLY A 168 -10.19 5.46 -0.93
N TYR A 169 -10.46 4.35 -1.65
CA TYR A 169 -10.72 4.38 -3.09
C TYR A 169 -12.05 5.03 -3.46
N THR A 170 -13.11 4.78 -2.68
CA THR A 170 -14.49 5.19 -3.02
C THR A 170 -14.88 6.54 -2.44
N THR A 171 -14.26 6.98 -1.33
CA THR A 171 -14.63 8.22 -0.66
C THR A 171 -14.44 9.44 -1.56
N LYS A 172 -15.42 10.35 -1.48
CA LYS A 172 -15.37 11.66 -2.16
C LYS A 172 -14.77 12.76 -1.26
N ARG A 173 -14.58 12.47 0.04
CA ARG A 173 -13.97 13.41 0.98
C ARG A 173 -12.47 13.47 0.74
N ASP A 174 -11.91 14.67 0.74
CA ASP A 174 -10.45 14.84 0.70
C ASP A 174 -9.85 14.47 2.06
N LEU A 175 -9.03 13.42 2.06
CA LEU A 175 -8.34 12.91 3.25
C LEU A 175 -6.98 13.58 3.50
N THR A 176 -6.57 14.57 2.70
CA THR A 176 -5.23 15.18 2.78
C THR A 176 -4.94 15.78 4.16
N LYS A 177 -5.89 16.53 4.73
CA LYS A 177 -5.74 17.12 6.08
C LYS A 177 -5.65 16.03 7.15
N PHE A 178 -6.47 14.99 7.02
CA PHE A 178 -6.46 13.85 7.93
C PHE A 178 -5.14 13.06 7.81
N GLY A 179 -4.65 12.85 6.58
CA GLY A 179 -3.36 12.22 6.33
C GLY A 179 -2.19 12.97 6.98
N SER A 180 -2.17 14.29 6.92
CA SER A 180 -1.14 15.10 7.59
C SER A 180 -1.17 14.92 9.11
N PHE A 181 -2.36 14.86 9.72
CA PHE A 181 -2.51 14.57 11.15
C PHE A 181 -2.00 13.16 11.51
N LEU A 182 -2.32 12.14 10.69
CA LEU A 182 -1.87 10.77 10.90
C LEU A 182 -0.35 10.63 10.75
N MET A 183 0.26 11.36 9.81
CA MET A 183 1.72 11.39 9.66
C MET A 183 2.42 11.99 10.88
N MET A 184 1.85 13.03 11.50
CA MET A 184 2.36 13.56 12.77
C MET A 184 2.23 12.52 13.88
N GLY A 185 1.10 11.81 13.95
CA GLY A 185 0.88 10.71 14.89
C GLY A 185 1.87 9.57 14.68
N LEU A 186 2.20 9.22 13.43
CA LEU A 186 3.20 8.22 13.10
C LEU A 186 4.59 8.59 13.62
N ILE A 187 5.01 9.84 13.42
CA ILE A 187 6.27 10.35 13.99
C ILE A 187 6.26 10.23 15.52
N GLY A 188 5.13 10.60 16.14
CA GLY A 188 4.96 10.46 17.60
C GLY A 188 5.11 9.02 18.09
N ILE A 189 4.52 8.05 17.37
CA ILE A 189 4.66 6.62 17.71
C ILE A 189 6.11 6.14 17.52
N ILE A 190 6.81 6.58 16.50
CA ILE A 190 8.22 6.23 16.29
C ILE A 190 9.05 6.73 17.48
N ILE A 191 8.89 7.99 17.87
CA ILE A 191 9.59 8.58 19.02
C ILE A 191 9.24 7.82 20.31
N ALA A 192 7.94 7.59 20.57
CA ALA A 192 7.49 6.85 21.74
C ALA A 192 8.04 5.41 21.76
N SER A 193 8.15 4.75 20.60
CA SER A 193 8.75 3.42 20.49
C SER A 193 10.24 3.44 20.81
N LEU A 194 10.98 4.42 20.35
CA LEU A 194 12.40 4.60 20.68
C LEU A 194 12.61 4.84 22.18
N VAL A 195 11.80 5.69 22.79
CA VAL A 195 11.83 5.95 24.23
C VAL A 195 11.49 4.67 25.00
N ASN A 196 10.53 3.89 24.55
CA ASN A 196 10.12 2.66 25.22
C ASN A 196 11.18 1.54 25.16
N ILE A 197 12.11 1.58 24.21
CA ILE A 197 13.28 0.66 24.21
C ILE A 197 14.11 0.81 25.51
N PHE A 198 14.23 2.04 25.99
CA PHE A 198 14.95 2.33 27.24
C PHE A 198 14.08 2.11 28.49
N LEU A 199 12.81 2.54 28.44
CA LEU A 199 11.89 2.44 29.59
C LEU A 199 11.39 1.02 29.82
N LYS A 200 11.32 0.19 28.78
CA LYS A 200 10.82 -1.21 28.82
C LYS A 200 9.43 -1.34 29.48
N SER A 201 8.58 -0.31 29.37
CA SER A 201 7.25 -0.26 29.97
C SER A 201 6.26 -1.07 29.15
N SER A 202 5.63 -2.08 29.78
CA SER A 202 4.57 -2.88 29.15
C SER A 202 3.32 -2.06 28.85
N MET A 203 2.98 -1.10 29.72
CA MET A 203 1.84 -0.20 29.51
C MET A 203 2.07 0.70 28.30
N MET A 204 3.25 1.30 28.17
CA MET A 204 3.59 2.11 27.00
C MET A 204 3.58 1.29 25.72
N TYR A 205 4.07 0.05 25.75
CA TYR A 205 4.03 -0.87 24.62
C TYR A 205 2.59 -1.14 24.16
N PHE A 206 1.65 -1.33 25.09
CA PHE A 206 0.24 -1.54 24.81
C PHE A 206 -0.41 -0.29 24.20
N VAL A 207 -0.19 0.89 24.78
CA VAL A 207 -0.72 2.17 24.27
C VAL A 207 -0.19 2.47 22.87
N ILE A 208 1.11 2.30 22.63
CA ILE A 208 1.72 2.46 21.30
C ILE A 208 1.07 1.54 20.28
N SER A 209 0.77 0.30 20.68
CA SER A 209 0.14 -0.67 19.75
C SER A 209 -1.27 -0.28 19.38
N ILE A 210 -2.10 0.20 20.34
CA ILE A 210 -3.46 0.69 20.04
C ILE A 210 -3.42 1.92 19.13
N LEU A 211 -2.61 2.91 19.47
CA LEU A 211 -2.47 4.12 18.66
C LEU A 211 -1.93 3.79 17.27
N GLY A 212 -0.99 2.84 17.19
CA GLY A 212 -0.45 2.36 15.94
C GLY A 212 -1.51 1.75 15.03
N VAL A 213 -2.39 0.89 15.57
CA VAL A 213 -3.51 0.34 14.79
C VAL A 213 -4.39 1.46 14.22
N LEU A 214 -4.80 2.43 15.05
CA LEU A 214 -5.66 3.53 14.62
C LEU A 214 -5.00 4.37 13.52
N ILE A 215 -3.70 4.66 13.66
CA ILE A 215 -2.94 5.44 12.69
C ILE A 215 -2.79 4.68 11.38
N PHE A 216 -2.37 3.40 11.40
CA PHE A 216 -2.17 2.65 10.15
C PHE A 216 -3.48 2.30 9.44
N VAL A 217 -4.59 2.11 10.17
CA VAL A 217 -5.95 2.01 9.60
C VAL A 217 -6.30 3.28 8.83
N GLY A 218 -6.06 4.44 9.44
CA GLY A 218 -6.31 5.73 8.78
C GLY A 218 -5.36 6.00 7.60
N LEU A 219 -4.06 5.69 7.75
CA LEU A 219 -3.06 5.83 6.69
C LEU A 219 -3.40 4.95 5.49
N THR A 220 -3.87 3.72 5.69
CA THR A 220 -4.31 2.84 4.59
C THR A 220 -5.36 3.52 3.71
N ALA A 221 -6.35 4.20 4.30
CA ALA A 221 -7.36 4.92 3.52
C ALA A 221 -6.77 6.16 2.82
N TYR A 222 -5.96 6.93 3.52
CA TYR A 222 -5.31 8.13 2.98
C TYR A 222 -4.35 7.77 1.83
N ASP A 223 -3.47 6.78 2.02
CA ASP A 223 -2.50 6.40 1.01
C ASP A 223 -3.16 5.76 -0.21
N THR A 224 -4.23 4.98 -0.02
CA THR A 224 -5.05 4.49 -1.14
C THR A 224 -5.61 5.66 -1.96
N GLN A 225 -6.17 6.69 -1.31
CA GLN A 225 -6.69 7.87 -2.01
C GLN A 225 -5.56 8.65 -2.70
N LYS A 226 -4.43 8.83 -2.04
CA LYS A 226 -3.24 9.48 -2.59
C LYS A 226 -2.73 8.77 -3.84
N ILE A 227 -2.60 7.43 -3.80
CA ILE A 227 -2.17 6.61 -4.93
C ILE A 227 -3.15 6.71 -6.08
N LYS A 228 -4.46 6.65 -5.81
CA LYS A 228 -5.51 6.89 -6.81
C LYS A 228 -5.34 8.24 -7.51
N ASN A 229 -5.06 9.30 -6.75
CA ASN A 229 -4.90 10.66 -7.26
C ASN A 229 -3.57 10.89 -8.00
N MET A 230 -2.58 9.98 -7.83
CA MET A 230 -1.32 10.01 -8.60
C MET A 230 -1.48 9.51 -10.04
N TYR A 231 -2.59 8.86 -10.38
CA TYR A 231 -2.86 8.41 -11.73
C TYR A 231 -3.07 9.58 -12.68
N ALA A 232 -2.38 9.58 -13.80
CA ALA A 232 -2.61 10.50 -14.91
C ALA A 232 -2.63 9.70 -16.23
N ALA A 233 -3.69 9.84 -17.01
CA ALA A 233 -3.84 9.13 -18.29
C ALA A 233 -2.77 9.52 -19.34
N SER A 234 -2.10 10.67 -19.14
CA SER A 234 -1.00 11.16 -19.98
C SER A 234 0.37 10.57 -19.63
N ASP A 235 0.48 9.80 -18.54
CA ASP A 235 1.76 9.22 -18.13
C ASP A 235 2.24 8.18 -19.15
N SER A 236 3.55 8.17 -19.39
CA SER A 236 4.18 7.09 -20.15
C SER A 236 4.03 5.76 -19.39
N GLY A 237 4.03 4.64 -20.10
CA GLY A 237 3.93 3.31 -19.48
C GLY A 237 5.03 3.05 -18.44
N GLU A 238 6.22 3.62 -18.64
CA GLU A 238 7.32 3.54 -17.70
C GLU A 238 7.03 4.32 -16.40
N LEU A 239 6.56 5.56 -16.53
CA LEU A 239 6.23 6.41 -15.38
C LEU A 239 5.06 5.81 -14.59
N MET A 240 4.04 5.31 -15.27
CA MET A 240 2.92 4.60 -14.65
C MET A 240 3.40 3.34 -13.91
N GLY A 241 4.34 2.58 -14.48
CA GLY A 241 4.97 1.44 -13.81
C GLY A 241 5.69 1.83 -12.52
N LYS A 242 6.50 2.88 -12.55
CA LYS A 242 7.20 3.42 -11.36
C LYS A 242 6.22 3.87 -10.28
N LYS A 243 5.18 4.63 -10.65
CA LYS A 243 4.12 5.07 -9.72
C LYS A 243 3.40 3.88 -9.09
N ALA A 244 3.11 2.83 -9.88
CA ALA A 244 2.44 1.62 -9.37
C ALA A 244 3.31 0.86 -8.36
N ILE A 245 4.61 0.72 -8.62
CA ILE A 245 5.54 0.06 -7.70
C ILE A 245 5.70 0.86 -6.40
N MET A 246 5.80 2.19 -6.51
CA MET A 246 5.91 3.06 -5.33
C MET A 246 4.63 3.04 -4.50
N GLY A 247 3.46 3.06 -5.16
CA GLY A 247 2.17 2.87 -4.50
C GLY A 247 2.06 1.52 -3.80
N ALA A 248 2.51 0.45 -4.47
CA ALA A 248 2.54 -0.89 -3.88
C ALA A 248 3.46 -0.97 -2.66
N LEU A 249 4.62 -0.33 -2.70
CA LEU A 249 5.54 -0.25 -1.56
C LEU A 249 4.90 0.47 -0.37
N THR A 250 4.21 1.60 -0.61
CA THR A 250 3.52 2.36 0.44
C THR A 250 2.44 1.50 1.10
N LEU A 251 1.53 0.91 0.32
CA LEU A 251 0.47 0.05 0.85
C LEU A 251 1.01 -1.22 1.53
N TYR A 252 2.12 -1.77 1.02
CA TYR A 252 2.80 -2.89 1.64
C TYR A 252 3.31 -2.52 3.04
N LEU A 253 3.94 -1.35 3.21
CA LEU A 253 4.41 -0.87 4.49
C LEU A 253 3.25 -0.63 5.47
N ASP A 254 2.14 -0.06 5.02
CA ASP A 254 0.95 0.11 5.84
C ASP A 254 0.41 -1.24 6.32
N PHE A 255 0.32 -2.22 5.41
CA PHE A 255 -0.14 -3.57 5.73
C PHE A 255 0.75 -4.25 6.78
N ILE A 256 2.07 -4.25 6.57
CA ILE A 256 3.01 -4.91 7.49
C ILE A 256 3.03 -4.23 8.86
N ASN A 257 2.99 -2.89 8.90
CA ASN A 257 2.94 -2.17 10.16
C ASN A 257 1.63 -2.43 10.92
N LEU A 258 0.50 -2.40 10.21
CA LEU A 258 -0.80 -2.74 10.79
C LEU A 258 -0.81 -4.19 11.34
N PHE A 259 -0.25 -5.13 10.57
CA PHE A 259 -0.11 -6.53 10.99
C PHE A 259 0.72 -6.65 12.27
N ILE A 260 1.88 -5.99 12.35
CA ILE A 260 2.74 -6.02 13.54
C ILE A 260 2.03 -5.41 14.75
N MET A 261 1.32 -4.29 14.58
CA MET A 261 0.59 -3.66 15.69
C MET A 261 -0.57 -4.53 16.19
N LEU A 262 -1.33 -5.13 15.27
CA LEU A 262 -2.40 -6.07 15.64
C LEU A 262 -1.83 -7.35 16.27
N LEU A 263 -0.70 -7.85 15.80
CA LEU A 263 -0.05 -9.02 16.37
C LEU A 263 0.47 -8.76 17.80
N ARG A 264 0.91 -7.53 18.08
CA ARG A 264 1.28 -7.12 19.43
C ARG A 264 0.11 -7.09 20.40
N LEU A 265 -1.10 -6.77 19.91
CA LEU A 265 -2.33 -6.69 20.71
C LEU A 265 -3.00 -8.05 20.91
N PHE A 266 -3.11 -8.83 19.84
CA PHE A 266 -3.90 -10.05 19.81
C PHE A 266 -3.08 -11.33 19.69
N GLY A 267 -1.76 -11.21 19.51
CA GLY A 267 -0.88 -12.35 19.33
C GLY A 267 -0.63 -13.10 20.63
N GLN A 268 -0.77 -14.42 20.58
CA GLN A 268 -0.36 -15.32 21.66
C GLN A 268 1.13 -15.62 21.53
N ARG A 269 1.90 -15.24 22.55
CA ARG A 269 3.31 -15.58 22.64
C ARG A 269 3.46 -17.05 23.00
N ARG A 270 4.52 -17.66 22.53
CA ARG A 270 4.92 -19.03 22.89
C ARG A 270 5.44 -19.08 24.31
#